data_cf977c47a974400917394dc4b2ce997a
#
_entry.id   cf977c47a974400917394dc4b2ce997a
#
_cell.length_a   1.000
_cell.length_b   1.000
_cell.length_c   1.000
_cell.angle_alpha   90.00
_cell.angle_beta   90.00
_cell.angle_gamma   90.00
#
_symmetry.space_group_name_H-M   'P 1'
#
loop_
_entity.id
_entity.type
_entity.pdbx_description
1 polymer ?
#
loop_
_entity_poly.entity_id
_entity_poly.type
_entity_poly.pdbx_seq_one_letter_code
_entity_poly.pdbx_strand_id
1 'polypeptide(L)'
;MFRLLCTVFAAVAVILCAGCKTTVENNDRTALELYRYMVQKTGGTFDGTMDFDTIHASDGFALKVANRQVAFYKFNTKYKKARAKIEYVDKHGYIYIYGFKFSAISHGSFIMVDYEDNPKRDELLEAFKSF
;
A
#
# COMPACT_ATOMS: atom_id res chain seq x y z
N MET A 1 27.63 50.68 -5.93
CA MET A 1 27.19 50.36 -4.57
C MET A 1 25.76 49.86 -4.48
N PHE A 2 25.12 49.49 -5.54
CA PHE A 2 23.72 49.00 -5.54
C PHE A 2 23.61 47.53 -5.99
N ARG A 3 24.63 46.73 -5.81
CA ARG A 3 24.63 45.32 -6.28
C ARG A 3 24.52 44.25 -5.18
N LEU A 4 24.24 44.67 -3.93
CA LEU A 4 24.20 43.74 -2.79
C LEU A 4 22.80 43.48 -2.22
N LEU A 5 21.75 43.96 -2.87
CA LEU A 5 20.38 43.82 -2.36
C LEU A 5 19.51 42.81 -3.10
N CYS A 6 20.02 42.11 -4.11
CA CYS A 6 19.26 41.12 -4.88
C CYS A 6 19.53 39.68 -4.56
N THR A 7 20.36 39.34 -3.58
CA THR A 7 20.75 37.98 -3.28
C THR A 7 20.10 37.36 -2.05
N VAL A 8 19.21 38.10 -1.36
CA VAL A 8 18.56 37.58 -0.13
C VAL A 8 17.15 37.04 -0.38
N PHE A 9 16.58 37.21 -1.57
CA PHE A 9 15.19 36.79 -1.83
C PHE A 9 15.04 35.40 -2.47
N ALA A 10 16.13 34.71 -2.78
CA ALA A 10 16.07 33.39 -3.43
C ALA A 10 16.08 32.21 -2.46
N ALA A 11 16.24 32.42 -1.16
CA ALA A 11 16.42 31.33 -0.20
C ALA A 11 15.17 30.93 0.58
N VAL A 12 14.03 31.59 0.38
CA VAL A 12 12.81 31.35 1.19
C VAL A 12 11.80 30.44 0.50
N ALA A 13 11.99 30.10 -0.77
CA ALA A 13 10.99 29.34 -1.54
C ALA A 13 11.13 27.79 -1.43
N VAL A 14 12.12 27.26 -0.71
CA VAL A 14 12.40 25.81 -0.69
C VAL A 14 11.86 25.10 0.54
N ILE A 15 11.34 25.80 1.53
CA ILE A 15 10.94 25.19 2.82
C ILE A 15 9.47 24.77 2.86
N LEU A 16 8.67 25.06 1.85
CA LEU A 16 7.23 24.76 1.86
C LEU A 16 6.82 23.39 1.29
N CYS A 17 7.78 22.56 0.81
CA CYS A 17 7.48 21.25 0.25
C CYS A 17 7.76 20.07 1.20
N ALA A 18 8.15 20.30 2.43
CA ALA A 18 8.51 19.23 3.38
C ALA A 18 7.29 18.53 4.04
N GLY A 19 6.06 18.87 3.63
CA GLY A 19 4.83 18.30 4.21
C GLY A 19 3.92 17.58 3.20
N CYS A 20 4.28 17.50 1.93
CA CYS A 20 3.48 16.80 0.93
C CYS A 20 3.76 15.29 1.03
N LYS A 21 2.87 14.55 1.73
CA LYS A 21 2.76 13.11 1.54
C LYS A 21 2.43 12.87 0.08
N THR A 22 3.34 12.25 -0.67
CA THR A 22 3.07 11.76 -2.01
C THR A 22 1.99 10.70 -1.92
N THR A 23 0.77 11.05 -2.31
CA THR A 23 -0.31 10.09 -2.45
C THR A 23 -0.01 9.21 -3.65
N VAL A 24 0.09 7.91 -3.43
CA VAL A 24 0.23 6.94 -4.52
C VAL A 24 -1.12 6.80 -5.22
N GLU A 25 -1.15 7.13 -6.51
CA GLU A 25 -2.36 6.98 -7.34
C GLU A 25 -2.24 5.73 -8.22
N ASN A 26 -2.83 4.63 -7.77
CA ASN A 26 -2.92 3.39 -8.53
C ASN A 26 -4.37 2.85 -8.61
N ASN A 27 -5.33 3.76 -8.58
CA ASN A 27 -6.75 3.42 -8.56
C ASN A 27 -7.22 2.70 -9.83
N ASP A 28 -6.58 2.95 -10.96
CA ASP A 28 -6.84 2.33 -12.25
C ASP A 28 -6.17 0.97 -12.45
N ARG A 29 -5.27 0.58 -11.55
CA ARG A 29 -4.60 -0.72 -11.61
C ARG A 29 -5.47 -1.82 -10.98
N THR A 30 -5.37 -3.02 -11.54
CA THR A 30 -6.21 -4.16 -11.14
C THR A 30 -5.50 -5.09 -10.15
N ALA A 31 -6.30 -5.90 -9.45
CA ALA A 31 -5.76 -6.96 -8.60
C ALA A 31 -4.95 -7.99 -9.42
N LEU A 32 -5.36 -8.28 -10.64
CA LEU A 32 -4.61 -9.18 -11.53
C LEU A 32 -3.22 -8.64 -11.88
N GLU A 33 -3.11 -7.33 -12.10
CA GLU A 33 -1.80 -6.68 -12.33
C GLU A 33 -0.90 -6.79 -11.11
N LEU A 34 -1.44 -6.56 -9.92
CA LEU A 34 -0.70 -6.74 -8.68
C LEU A 34 -0.27 -8.19 -8.48
N TYR A 35 -1.18 -9.14 -8.73
CA TYR A 35 -0.88 -10.56 -8.66
C TYR A 35 0.33 -10.92 -9.52
N ARG A 36 0.32 -10.55 -10.79
CA ARG A 36 1.41 -10.85 -11.73
C ARG A 36 2.73 -10.21 -11.29
N TYR A 37 2.64 -8.97 -10.81
CA TYR A 37 3.81 -8.24 -10.33
C TYR A 37 4.43 -8.90 -9.10
N MET A 38 3.61 -9.25 -8.10
CA MET A 38 4.09 -9.86 -6.87
C MET A 38 4.66 -11.26 -7.10
N VAL A 39 4.04 -12.07 -7.96
CA VAL A 39 4.57 -13.40 -8.34
C VAL A 39 5.94 -13.27 -9.00
N GLN A 40 6.11 -12.32 -9.91
CA GLN A 40 7.39 -12.06 -10.56
C GLN A 40 8.47 -11.62 -9.57
N LYS A 41 8.12 -10.77 -8.61
CA LYS A 41 9.08 -10.18 -7.66
C LYS A 41 9.44 -11.10 -6.50
N THR A 42 8.50 -11.89 -6.02
CA THR A 42 8.68 -12.70 -4.80
C THR A 42 8.78 -14.19 -5.05
N GLY A 43 8.46 -14.66 -6.26
CA GLY A 43 8.37 -16.08 -6.56
C GLY A 43 7.19 -16.78 -5.88
N GLY A 44 6.23 -16.04 -5.36
CA GLY A 44 5.04 -16.59 -4.73
C GLY A 44 4.14 -17.35 -5.71
N THR A 45 3.32 -18.24 -5.16
CA THR A 45 2.34 -19.01 -5.92
C THR A 45 0.93 -18.65 -5.51
N PHE A 46 -0.02 -18.76 -6.43
CA PHE A 46 -1.44 -18.49 -6.15
C PHE A 46 -1.97 -19.41 -5.05
N ASP A 47 -2.62 -18.84 -4.05
CA ASP A 47 -3.14 -19.56 -2.89
C ASP A 47 -4.64 -19.30 -2.65
N GLY A 48 -5.35 -18.95 -3.69
CA GLY A 48 -6.80 -18.77 -3.65
C GLY A 48 -7.26 -17.32 -3.71
N THR A 49 -8.58 -17.19 -3.86
CA THR A 49 -9.27 -15.91 -3.73
C THR A 49 -9.62 -15.66 -2.27
N MET A 50 -9.68 -14.39 -1.88
CA MET A 50 -10.05 -13.99 -0.53
C MET A 50 -11.47 -13.41 -0.51
N ASP A 51 -12.19 -13.64 0.58
CA ASP A 51 -13.42 -12.93 0.85
C ASP A 51 -13.11 -11.46 1.12
N PHE A 52 -13.52 -10.61 0.21
CA PHE A 52 -13.21 -9.19 0.24
C PHE A 52 -14.36 -8.30 0.72
N ASP A 53 -15.59 -8.80 0.71
CA ASP A 53 -16.78 -7.99 1.05
C ASP A 53 -16.77 -7.53 2.50
N THR A 54 -16.30 -8.38 3.41
CA THR A 54 -16.29 -8.10 4.85
C THR A 54 -15.45 -6.89 5.23
N ILE A 55 -14.44 -6.56 4.43
CA ILE A 55 -13.58 -5.39 4.66
C ILE A 55 -13.85 -4.26 3.66
N HIS A 56 -14.94 -4.33 2.90
CA HIS A 56 -15.32 -3.36 1.88
C HIS A 56 -14.33 -3.21 0.73
N ALA A 57 -13.55 -4.26 0.43
CA ALA A 57 -12.71 -4.34 -0.74
C ALA A 57 -13.52 -4.71 -1.98
N SER A 58 -12.98 -4.49 -3.15
CA SER A 58 -13.60 -4.85 -4.44
C SER A 58 -13.05 -6.13 -5.04
N ASP A 59 -11.89 -6.58 -4.58
CA ASP A 59 -11.25 -7.82 -5.03
C ASP A 59 -10.21 -8.26 -3.98
N GLY A 60 -9.85 -9.53 -3.99
CA GLY A 60 -8.86 -10.08 -3.08
C GLY A 60 -8.30 -11.41 -3.52
N PHE A 61 -7.02 -11.61 -3.30
CA PHE A 61 -6.31 -12.85 -3.59
C PHE A 61 -5.24 -13.13 -2.54
N ALA A 62 -4.80 -14.36 -2.47
CA ALA A 62 -3.69 -14.76 -1.63
C ALA A 62 -2.55 -15.37 -2.44
N LEU A 63 -1.34 -15.14 -1.98
CA LEU A 63 -0.14 -15.82 -2.44
C LEU A 63 0.45 -16.66 -1.30
N LYS A 64 1.05 -17.77 -1.66
CA LYS A 64 1.93 -18.51 -0.78
C LYS A 64 3.37 -18.09 -1.04
N VAL A 65 3.99 -17.45 -0.05
CA VAL A 65 5.36 -16.96 -0.09
C VAL A 65 6.10 -17.54 1.11
N ALA A 66 7.20 -18.24 0.90
CA ALA A 66 7.94 -18.93 1.96
C ALA A 66 7.04 -19.85 2.82
N ASN A 67 6.16 -20.61 2.19
CA ASN A 67 5.17 -21.50 2.81
C ASN A 67 4.15 -20.84 3.72
N ARG A 68 3.97 -19.51 3.62
CA ARG A 68 2.97 -18.74 4.36
C ARG A 68 2.07 -17.96 3.43
N GLN A 69 0.80 -17.89 3.81
CA GLN A 69 -0.18 -17.10 3.07
C GLN A 69 0.00 -15.61 3.34
N VAL A 70 0.02 -14.83 2.25
CA VAL A 70 -0.05 -13.37 2.29
C VAL A 70 -1.26 -12.97 1.45
N ALA A 71 -2.13 -12.13 2.01
CA ALA A 71 -3.34 -11.69 1.32
C ALA A 71 -3.18 -10.27 0.77
N PHE A 72 -3.85 -10.03 -0.35
CA PHE A 72 -3.84 -8.74 -1.03
C PHE A 72 -5.28 -8.36 -1.38
N TYR A 73 -5.63 -7.10 -1.13
CA TYR A 73 -6.96 -6.57 -1.38
C TYR A 73 -6.89 -5.32 -2.23
N LYS A 74 -7.80 -5.23 -3.18
CA LYS A 74 -8.04 -4.02 -4.00
C LYS A 74 -9.26 -3.29 -3.47
N PHE A 75 -9.17 -1.99 -3.35
CA PHE A 75 -10.27 -1.13 -2.92
C PHE A 75 -10.70 -0.18 -4.03
N ASN A 76 -12.00 0.03 -4.15
CA ASN A 76 -12.53 1.08 -5.01
C ASN A 76 -12.62 2.37 -4.19
N THR A 77 -11.70 3.29 -4.42
CA THR A 77 -11.56 4.53 -3.64
C THR A 77 -12.67 5.55 -3.87
N LYS A 78 -13.62 5.29 -4.77
CA LYS A 78 -14.84 6.08 -4.91
C LYS A 78 -15.77 5.92 -3.71
N TYR A 79 -15.71 4.79 -3.01
CA TYR A 79 -16.55 4.51 -1.86
C TYR A 79 -15.90 4.98 -0.56
N LYS A 80 -16.69 5.67 0.26
CA LYS A 80 -16.24 6.18 1.57
C LYS A 80 -15.74 5.08 2.50
N LYS A 81 -16.44 3.95 2.55
CA LYS A 81 -16.07 2.81 3.42
C LYS A 81 -14.74 2.19 3.02
N ALA A 82 -14.45 2.12 1.72
CA ALA A 82 -13.18 1.65 1.21
C ALA A 82 -12.03 2.59 1.60
N ARG A 83 -12.21 3.90 1.40
CA ARG A 83 -11.22 4.90 1.83
C ARG A 83 -10.94 4.83 3.33
N ALA A 84 -11.99 4.65 4.14
CA ALA A 84 -11.85 4.54 5.59
C ALA A 84 -11.01 3.34 6.01
N LYS A 85 -11.11 2.21 5.32
CA LYS A 85 -10.27 1.04 5.58
C LYS A 85 -8.81 1.28 5.24
N ILE A 86 -8.53 1.92 4.12
CA ILE A 86 -7.17 2.30 3.72
C ILE A 86 -6.56 3.25 4.76
N GLU A 87 -7.29 4.27 5.16
CA GLU A 87 -6.83 5.23 6.18
C GLU A 87 -6.58 4.55 7.53
N TYR A 88 -7.44 3.61 7.92
CA TYR A 88 -7.26 2.85 9.14
C TYR A 88 -5.94 2.07 9.14
N VAL A 89 -5.64 1.38 8.03
CA VAL A 89 -4.39 0.63 7.87
C VAL A 89 -3.19 1.57 7.87
N ASP A 90 -3.26 2.69 7.18
CA ASP A 90 -2.19 3.70 7.18
C ASP A 90 -1.88 4.22 8.59
N LYS A 91 -2.91 4.42 9.39
CA LYS A 91 -2.78 4.95 10.73
C LYS A 91 -2.27 3.92 11.73
N HIS A 92 -2.71 2.66 11.61
CA HIS A 92 -2.52 1.65 12.66
C HIS A 92 -1.53 0.55 12.28
N GLY A 93 -1.32 0.24 10.99
CA GLY A 93 -0.43 -0.84 10.55
C GLY A 93 -1.01 -2.24 10.75
N TYR A 94 -2.33 -2.35 10.97
CA TYR A 94 -3.05 -3.61 11.09
C TYR A 94 -4.50 -3.46 10.64
N ILE A 95 -5.16 -4.61 10.43
CA ILE A 95 -6.57 -4.69 10.11
C ILE A 95 -7.22 -5.86 10.86
N TYR A 96 -8.49 -5.73 11.20
CA TYR A 96 -9.29 -6.83 11.73
C TYR A 96 -10.11 -7.48 10.63
N ILE A 97 -10.00 -8.80 10.51
CA ILE A 97 -10.78 -9.61 9.57
C ILE A 97 -11.41 -10.75 10.38
N TYR A 98 -12.73 -10.84 10.40
CA TYR A 98 -13.49 -11.78 11.22
C TYR A 98 -13.09 -11.75 12.71
N GLY A 99 -12.77 -10.56 13.24
CA GLY A 99 -12.35 -10.39 14.63
C GLY A 99 -10.88 -10.71 14.92
N PHE A 100 -10.14 -11.22 13.95
CA PHE A 100 -8.70 -11.47 14.08
C PHE A 100 -7.88 -10.29 13.60
N LYS A 101 -6.82 -9.98 14.33
CA LYS A 101 -5.89 -8.89 14.01
C LYS A 101 -4.75 -9.41 13.14
N PHE A 102 -4.56 -8.76 11.99
CA PHE A 102 -3.47 -9.08 11.06
C PHE A 102 -2.63 -7.84 10.78
N SER A 103 -1.31 -8.00 10.63
CA SER A 103 -0.46 -6.95 10.09
C SER A 103 -0.95 -6.53 8.71
N ALA A 104 -0.94 -5.24 8.42
CA ALA A 104 -1.39 -4.72 7.14
C ALA A 104 -0.64 -3.45 6.76
N ILE A 105 -0.41 -3.28 5.49
CA ILE A 105 0.18 -2.08 4.91
C ILE A 105 -0.58 -1.71 3.65
N SER A 106 -0.77 -0.41 3.43
CA SER A 106 -1.39 0.09 2.22
C SER A 106 -0.37 0.63 1.22
N HIS A 107 -0.73 0.55 -0.04
CA HIS A 107 -0.04 1.22 -1.13
C HIS A 107 -1.10 1.68 -2.15
N GLY A 108 -1.46 2.95 -2.07
CA GLY A 108 -2.58 3.50 -2.84
C GLY A 108 -3.89 2.80 -2.52
N SER A 109 -4.53 2.20 -3.51
CA SER A 109 -5.81 1.49 -3.39
C SER A 109 -5.68 0.01 -3.02
N PHE A 110 -4.47 -0.45 -2.67
CA PHE A 110 -4.20 -1.84 -2.30
C PHE A 110 -3.76 -1.95 -0.85
N ILE A 111 -4.09 -3.09 -0.23
CA ILE A 111 -3.62 -3.47 1.11
C ILE A 111 -3.00 -4.86 1.02
N MET A 112 -1.82 -5.04 1.61
CA MET A 112 -1.18 -6.33 1.84
C MET A 112 -1.36 -6.71 3.31
N VAL A 113 -1.80 -7.95 3.56
CA VAL A 113 -2.19 -8.43 4.88
C VAL A 113 -1.42 -9.68 5.27
N ASP A 114 -1.04 -9.75 6.55
CA ASP A 114 -0.35 -10.89 7.17
C ASP A 114 1.03 -11.16 6.58
N TYR A 115 1.80 -10.10 6.43
CA TYR A 115 3.16 -10.16 5.85
C TYR A 115 4.28 -10.09 6.89
N GLU A 116 4.03 -9.54 8.08
CA GLU A 116 5.09 -9.13 9.02
C GLU A 116 5.90 -10.31 9.56
N ASP A 117 5.25 -11.45 9.80
CA ASP A 117 5.90 -12.67 10.27
C ASP A 117 6.44 -13.56 9.14
N ASN A 118 6.34 -13.10 7.89
CA ASN A 118 6.84 -13.85 6.75
C ASN A 118 8.37 -13.80 6.70
N PRO A 119 9.07 -14.93 6.47
CA PRO A 119 10.53 -14.94 6.30
C PRO A 119 11.03 -14.02 5.18
N LYS A 120 10.19 -13.75 4.18
CA LYS A 120 10.46 -12.82 3.07
C LYS A 120 9.80 -11.46 3.23
N ARG A 121 9.58 -11.03 4.46
CA ARG A 121 8.93 -9.76 4.80
C ARG A 121 9.50 -8.57 4.02
N ASP A 122 10.83 -8.42 4.02
CA ASP A 122 11.47 -7.25 3.40
C ASP A 122 11.31 -7.25 1.88
N GLU A 123 11.42 -8.42 1.25
CA GLU A 123 11.16 -8.58 -0.19
C GLU A 123 9.69 -8.28 -0.54
N LEU A 124 8.76 -8.74 0.28
CA LEU A 124 7.33 -8.44 0.13
C LEU A 124 7.05 -6.94 0.22
N LEU A 125 7.62 -6.27 1.23
CA LEU A 125 7.45 -4.83 1.41
C LEU A 125 8.03 -4.04 0.25
N GLU A 126 9.24 -4.37 -0.18
CA GLU A 126 9.89 -3.69 -1.30
C GLU A 126 9.10 -3.85 -2.59
N ALA A 127 8.69 -5.08 -2.91
CA ALA A 127 7.89 -5.37 -4.09
C ALA A 127 6.54 -4.66 -4.06
N PHE A 128 5.82 -4.73 -2.95
CA PHE A 128 4.50 -4.11 -2.80
C PHE A 128 4.57 -2.58 -2.93
N LYS A 129 5.54 -1.95 -2.30
CA LYS A 129 5.73 -0.50 -2.38
C LYS A 129 6.21 0.00 -3.75
N SER A 130 6.77 -0.89 -4.56
CA SER A 130 7.26 -0.55 -5.91
C SER A 130 6.18 -0.68 -6.99
N PHE A 131 5.04 -1.26 -6.66
CA PHE A 131 3.92 -1.43 -7.58
C PHE A 131 3.18 -0.12 -7.81
#